data_370486bd3f81b4d6533f47590e8cebec
#
_entry.id   370486bd3f81b4d6533f47590e8cebec
#
_cell.length_a   1.000
_cell.length_b   1.000
_cell.length_c   1.000
_cell.angle_alpha   90.00
_cell.angle_beta   90.00
_cell.angle_gamma   90.00
#
_symmetry.space_group_name_H-M   'P 1'
#
loop_
_entity.id
_entity.type
_entity.pdbx_description
1 polymer ?
#
loop_
_entity_poly.entity_id
_entity_poly.type
_entity_poly.pdbx_seq_one_letter_code
_entity_poly.pdbx_strand_id
1 'polypeptide(L)'
;MLVTMSVTMSVIIFKKRKIMNDIKLTSDKIGKKEVKKLRQKLLKDFLHTFPLDSLQGMTLEQYTNLNKDDSFCYWLESRTYELGSIWGGSSYKFGIYEYRIKTNIHNTKFISDEKYAWYARYNKPTAQEAFNVVKNAIIKIATNASNGNFEVLDTITELGEGYRWKIAFLYSNNQLIPIYKKDMLVQLATHFGLAGAKAMPISKLQAFLMQQKGDKDIFDYYEELLTILKELDYVQTTEATNETEDNINKQYWWLVASPKIWSFSKMKVGEIQDYTLYNENGNPRRIFQNFMNAKKGDIVIG
;
A
#
# COMPACT_ATOMS: atom_id res chain seq x y z
N MET A 1 9.08 -30.46 -25.92
CA MET A 1 9.62 -29.73 -24.76
C MET A 1 8.78 -28.51 -24.35
N LEU A 2 7.71 -28.16 -25.05
CA LEU A 2 6.80 -27.03 -24.79
C LEU A 2 5.60 -27.37 -23.89
N VAL A 3 5.26 -28.63 -23.72
CA VAL A 3 4.11 -29.08 -22.92
C VAL A 3 4.39 -29.04 -21.40
N THR A 4 5.65 -29.20 -20.98
CA THR A 4 6.04 -29.23 -19.56
C THR A 4 6.08 -27.85 -18.91
N MET A 5 6.31 -26.77 -19.66
CA MET A 5 6.28 -25.41 -19.10
C MET A 5 4.86 -24.90 -18.83
N SER A 6 3.89 -25.27 -19.67
CA SER A 6 2.48 -24.90 -19.49
C SER A 6 1.87 -25.52 -18.23
N VAL A 7 2.20 -26.76 -17.92
CA VAL A 7 1.70 -27.47 -16.74
C VAL A 7 2.30 -26.90 -15.44
N THR A 8 3.60 -26.55 -15.45
CA THR A 8 4.28 -25.98 -14.27
C THR A 8 3.78 -24.56 -13.95
N MET A 9 3.51 -23.75 -14.97
CA MET A 9 2.91 -22.42 -14.79
C MET A 9 1.47 -22.50 -14.26
N SER A 10 0.66 -23.40 -14.80
CA SER A 10 -0.71 -23.63 -14.30
C SER A 10 -0.71 -24.08 -12.84
N VAL A 11 0.22 -24.93 -12.42
CA VAL A 11 0.34 -25.40 -11.03
C VAL A 11 0.79 -24.28 -10.08
N ILE A 12 1.68 -23.39 -10.51
CA ILE A 12 2.14 -22.24 -9.70
C ILE A 12 1.02 -21.19 -9.57
N ILE A 13 0.27 -20.94 -10.63
CA ILE A 13 -0.92 -20.07 -10.61
C ILE A 13 -2.00 -20.67 -9.71
N PHE A 14 -2.25 -21.97 -9.80
CA PHE A 14 -3.21 -22.69 -8.96
C PHE A 14 -2.79 -22.69 -7.47
N LYS A 15 -1.51 -22.91 -7.15
CA LYS A 15 -1.01 -22.82 -5.77
C LYS A 15 -1.10 -21.42 -5.19
N LYS A 16 -0.79 -20.36 -5.95
CA LYS A 16 -0.91 -18.97 -5.48
C LYS A 16 -2.37 -18.51 -5.37
N ARG A 17 -3.22 -18.91 -6.32
CA ARG A 17 -4.66 -18.67 -6.22
C ARG A 17 -5.25 -19.40 -5.02
N LYS A 18 -4.77 -20.58 -4.73
CA LYS A 18 -5.12 -21.34 -3.52
C LYS A 18 -4.63 -20.62 -2.27
N ILE A 19 -3.40 -20.11 -2.22
CA ILE A 19 -2.86 -19.36 -1.07
C ILE A 19 -3.59 -18.01 -0.90
N MET A 20 -3.86 -17.26 -1.96
CA MET A 20 -4.65 -16.01 -1.88
C MET A 20 -6.13 -16.27 -1.57
N ASN A 21 -6.72 -17.33 -2.14
CA ASN A 21 -8.06 -17.76 -1.77
C ASN A 21 -8.09 -18.39 -0.38
N ASP A 22 -7.06 -19.10 0.04
CA ASP A 22 -6.94 -19.63 1.39
C ASP A 22 -6.71 -18.50 2.41
N ILE A 23 -5.99 -17.43 2.08
CA ILE A 23 -5.89 -16.20 2.88
C ILE A 23 -7.23 -15.46 2.90
N LYS A 24 -7.92 -15.34 1.79
CA LYS A 24 -9.26 -14.72 1.70
C LYS A 24 -10.35 -15.61 2.33
N LEU A 25 -10.30 -16.93 2.12
CA LEU A 25 -11.16 -17.91 2.80
C LEU A 25 -10.84 -18.06 4.30
N THR A 26 -9.57 -17.84 4.72
CA THR A 26 -9.20 -17.80 6.14
C THR A 26 -9.71 -16.51 6.76
N SER A 27 -9.67 -15.38 6.06
CA SER A 27 -10.29 -14.11 6.49
C SER A 27 -11.82 -14.25 6.60
N ASP A 28 -12.47 -14.92 5.65
CA ASP A 28 -13.92 -15.18 5.67
C ASP A 28 -14.33 -16.29 6.67
N LYS A 29 -13.41 -17.16 7.09
CA LYS A 29 -13.61 -18.22 8.10
C LYS A 29 -13.10 -17.85 9.50
N ILE A 30 -12.20 -16.91 9.59
CA ILE A 30 -11.76 -16.31 10.86
C ILE A 30 -12.86 -15.33 11.27
N GLY A 31 -13.58 -15.64 12.33
CA GLY A 31 -14.62 -14.74 12.84
C GLY A 31 -14.07 -13.36 13.19
N LYS A 32 -14.90 -12.32 13.10
CA LYS A 32 -14.52 -10.91 13.39
C LYS A 32 -13.69 -10.76 14.68
N LYS A 33 -13.96 -11.60 15.66
CA LYS A 33 -13.25 -11.62 16.96
C LYS A 33 -11.78 -12.02 16.84
N GLU A 34 -11.47 -12.98 15.98
CA GLU A 34 -10.09 -13.45 15.75
C GLU A 34 -9.29 -12.42 14.96
N VAL A 35 -9.90 -11.78 13.96
CA VAL A 35 -9.26 -10.68 13.18
C VAL A 35 -8.92 -9.52 14.11
N LYS A 36 -9.83 -9.15 15.01
CA LYS A 36 -9.58 -8.12 16.03
C LYS A 36 -8.40 -8.48 16.93
N LYS A 37 -8.38 -9.71 17.46
CA LYS A 37 -7.27 -10.20 18.30
C LYS A 37 -5.93 -10.19 17.54
N LEU A 38 -5.94 -10.57 16.27
CA LEU A 38 -4.76 -10.52 15.41
C LEU A 38 -4.24 -9.08 15.30
N ARG A 39 -5.10 -8.11 15.01
CA ARG A 39 -4.74 -6.69 14.91
C ARG A 39 -4.17 -6.15 16.21
N GLN A 40 -4.80 -6.45 17.34
CA GLN A 40 -4.30 -6.06 18.65
C GLN A 40 -2.90 -6.65 18.92
N LYS A 41 -2.71 -7.92 18.57
CA LYS A 41 -1.41 -8.60 18.70
C LYS A 41 -0.35 -7.93 17.81
N LEU A 42 -0.66 -7.71 16.53
CA LEU A 42 0.28 -7.07 15.58
C LEU A 42 0.71 -5.68 16.03
N LEU A 43 -0.22 -4.88 16.55
CA LEU A 43 0.11 -3.57 17.10
C LEU A 43 1.03 -3.67 18.30
N LYS A 44 0.74 -4.59 19.22
CA LYS A 44 1.57 -4.85 20.40
C LYS A 44 2.97 -5.34 20.01
N ASP A 45 3.05 -6.29 19.08
CA ASP A 45 4.32 -6.85 18.60
C ASP A 45 5.17 -5.77 17.92
N PHE A 46 4.54 -4.87 17.12
CA PHE A 46 5.23 -3.74 16.51
C PHE A 46 5.82 -2.78 17.57
N LEU A 47 5.01 -2.37 18.55
CA LEU A 47 5.45 -1.45 19.61
C LEU A 47 6.51 -2.07 20.53
N HIS A 48 6.49 -3.39 20.69
CA HIS A 48 7.53 -4.12 21.40
C HIS A 48 8.84 -4.15 20.61
N THR A 49 8.77 -4.33 19.29
CA THR A 49 9.96 -4.39 18.41
C THR A 49 10.59 -3.00 18.21
N PHE A 50 9.75 -1.98 18.09
CA PHE A 50 10.16 -0.58 17.87
C PHE A 50 9.52 0.34 18.93
N PRO A 51 9.88 0.22 20.20
CA PRO A 51 9.37 1.13 21.22
C PRO A 51 9.84 2.58 20.93
N LEU A 52 8.99 3.55 21.28
CA LEU A 52 9.20 4.96 20.94
C LEU A 52 10.59 5.45 21.35
N ASP A 53 11.02 5.09 22.55
CA ASP A 53 12.32 5.53 23.12
C ASP A 53 13.53 4.93 22.39
N SER A 54 13.36 3.79 21.70
CA SER A 54 14.42 3.14 20.94
C SER A 54 14.62 3.69 19.54
N LEU A 55 13.67 4.48 19.00
CA LEU A 55 13.74 5.00 17.64
C LEU A 55 14.98 5.89 17.41
N GLN A 56 15.47 6.59 18.43
CA GLN A 56 16.68 7.40 18.34
C GLN A 56 17.92 6.55 18.02
N GLY A 57 18.00 5.34 18.57
CA GLY A 57 19.08 4.38 18.34
C GLY A 57 18.96 3.57 17.04
N MET A 58 17.84 3.67 16.29
CA MET A 58 17.63 2.90 15.08
C MET A 58 18.73 3.17 14.05
N THR A 59 19.34 2.10 13.53
CA THR A 59 20.35 2.17 12.46
C THR A 59 19.70 2.15 11.07
N LEU A 60 20.47 2.54 10.04
CA LEU A 60 20.00 2.47 8.66
C LEU A 60 19.67 1.03 8.24
N GLU A 61 20.42 0.04 8.70
CA GLU A 61 20.18 -1.37 8.41
C GLU A 61 18.91 -1.88 9.11
N GLN A 62 18.64 -1.46 10.34
CA GLN A 62 17.37 -1.74 11.02
C GLN A 62 16.18 -1.05 10.36
N TYR A 63 16.40 0.11 9.73
CA TYR A 63 15.36 0.81 8.99
C TYR A 63 15.00 0.08 7.70
N THR A 64 15.99 -0.24 6.87
CA THR A 64 15.81 -0.89 5.56
C THR A 64 16.97 -1.82 5.24
N ASN A 65 16.64 -3.05 4.84
CA ASN A 65 17.62 -4.05 4.40
C ASN A 65 16.99 -5.00 3.39
N LEU A 66 17.82 -5.76 2.66
CA LEU A 66 17.37 -6.70 1.65
C LEU A 66 16.79 -8.00 2.22
N ASN A 67 17.16 -8.36 3.45
CA ASN A 67 16.62 -9.54 4.13
C ASN A 67 15.16 -9.36 4.55
N LYS A 68 14.72 -8.11 4.68
CA LYS A 68 13.33 -7.65 4.90
C LYS A 68 12.71 -8.04 6.25
N ASP A 69 13.02 -9.20 6.79
CA ASP A 69 12.23 -9.82 7.85
C ASP A 69 12.16 -9.02 9.16
N ASP A 70 13.17 -8.20 9.44
CA ASP A 70 13.29 -7.45 10.70
C ASP A 70 13.36 -5.94 10.53
N SER A 71 13.34 -5.41 9.29
CA SER A 71 13.45 -3.99 9.07
C SER A 71 12.16 -3.24 9.39
N PHE A 72 12.31 -2.00 9.87
CA PHE A 72 11.17 -1.10 10.14
C PHE A 72 10.26 -0.93 8.92
N CYS A 73 10.86 -0.77 7.71
CA CYS A 73 10.10 -0.68 6.46
C CYS A 73 9.28 -1.92 6.17
N TYR A 74 9.85 -3.12 6.40
CA TYR A 74 9.13 -4.38 6.19
C TYR A 74 7.99 -4.56 7.19
N TRP A 75 8.19 -4.20 8.44
CA TRP A 75 7.13 -4.21 9.44
C TRP A 75 5.97 -3.30 9.03
N LEU A 76 6.26 -2.07 8.62
CA LEU A 76 5.21 -1.13 8.21
C LEU A 76 4.45 -1.58 6.97
N GLU A 77 5.12 -2.15 5.98
CA GLU A 77 4.49 -2.53 4.71
C GLU A 77 3.81 -3.89 4.77
N SER A 78 4.46 -4.87 5.40
CA SER A 78 4.10 -6.29 5.28
C SER A 78 3.56 -6.87 6.58
N ARG A 79 4.32 -6.81 7.68
CA ARG A 79 3.89 -7.46 8.95
C ARG A 79 2.66 -6.81 9.55
N THR A 80 2.52 -5.49 9.45
CA THR A 80 1.35 -4.76 9.94
C THR A 80 0.31 -4.49 8.84
N TYR A 81 0.25 -5.33 7.80
CA TYR A 81 -0.71 -5.17 6.70
C TYR A 81 -2.15 -5.08 7.20
N GLU A 82 -2.54 -5.92 8.16
CA GLU A 82 -3.88 -5.94 8.77
C GLU A 82 -4.23 -4.68 9.56
N LEU A 83 -3.22 -3.86 9.90
CA LEU A 83 -3.40 -2.56 10.54
C LEU A 83 -3.51 -1.41 9.51
N GLY A 84 -4.14 -1.66 8.38
CA GLY A 84 -4.22 -0.74 7.25
C GLY A 84 -3.01 -0.84 6.32
N SER A 85 -3.30 -1.04 5.05
CA SER A 85 -2.27 -1.28 4.04
C SER A 85 -1.70 0.02 3.48
N ILE A 86 -0.37 0.08 3.41
CA ILE A 86 0.40 1.02 2.58
C ILE A 86 1.09 0.29 1.43
N TRP A 87 0.69 -0.95 1.18
CA TRP A 87 1.27 -1.79 0.14
C TRP A 87 1.01 -1.23 -1.24
N GLY A 88 1.97 -1.44 -2.13
CA GLY A 88 1.93 -0.96 -3.51
C GLY A 88 2.85 0.25 -3.75
N GLY A 89 3.19 0.46 -5.01
CA GLY A 89 4.19 1.43 -5.40
C GLY A 89 5.63 0.92 -5.20
N SER A 90 6.59 1.81 -5.39
CA SER A 90 8.01 1.48 -5.26
C SER A 90 8.51 1.72 -3.83
N SER A 91 9.70 1.18 -3.51
CA SER A 91 10.44 1.42 -2.27
C SER A 91 10.73 2.91 -2.02
N TYR A 92 10.53 3.75 -3.02
CA TYR A 92 10.67 5.21 -2.94
C TYR A 92 9.87 5.85 -1.80
N LYS A 93 8.72 5.28 -1.45
CA LYS A 93 7.88 5.79 -0.34
C LYS A 93 8.60 5.84 1.01
N PHE A 94 9.65 5.04 1.18
CA PHE A 94 10.44 4.99 2.40
C PHE A 94 11.48 6.11 2.53
N GLY A 95 11.68 6.90 1.49
CA GLY A 95 12.63 8.00 1.47
C GLY A 95 14.08 7.60 1.26
N ILE A 96 14.51 6.49 1.84
CA ILE A 96 15.77 5.80 1.61
C ILE A 96 15.53 4.28 1.63
N TYR A 97 16.23 3.54 0.78
CA TYR A 97 16.10 2.08 0.70
C TYR A 97 17.38 1.43 0.19
N GLU A 98 17.63 0.19 0.60
CA GLU A 98 18.66 -0.68 0.05
C GLU A 98 18.17 -1.32 -1.25
N TYR A 99 19.02 -1.43 -2.27
CA TYR A 99 18.70 -2.06 -3.55
C TYR A 99 19.63 -3.23 -3.88
N ARG A 100 19.11 -4.25 -4.59
CA ARG A 100 19.87 -5.47 -4.92
C ARG A 100 20.82 -5.28 -6.09
N ILE A 101 20.42 -4.51 -7.08
CA ILE A 101 21.15 -4.31 -8.34
C ILE A 101 21.13 -2.82 -8.62
N LYS A 102 22.30 -2.24 -8.86
CA LYS A 102 22.44 -0.87 -9.34
C LYS A 102 21.88 -0.78 -10.76
N THR A 103 20.56 -0.66 -10.86
CA THR A 103 19.95 -0.18 -12.09
C THR A 103 20.33 1.29 -12.23
N ASN A 104 20.74 1.71 -13.43
CA ASN A 104 20.95 3.12 -13.71
C ASN A 104 19.67 3.87 -13.33
N ILE A 105 19.67 4.50 -12.16
CA ILE A 105 18.54 5.28 -11.66
C ILE A 105 18.55 6.57 -12.48
N HIS A 106 17.97 6.54 -13.67
CA HIS A 106 17.76 7.73 -14.53
C HIS A 106 16.70 8.68 -13.97
N ASN A 107 16.46 8.61 -12.66
CA ASN A 107 15.45 9.43 -11.99
C ASN A 107 16.15 10.52 -11.19
N THR A 108 16.12 11.74 -11.67
CA THR A 108 16.70 12.94 -11.03
C THR A 108 16.19 13.20 -9.61
N LYS A 109 15.12 12.51 -9.19
CA LYS A 109 14.55 12.63 -7.83
C LYS A 109 15.34 11.85 -6.78
N PHE A 110 16.30 11.00 -7.20
CA PHE A 110 17.07 10.13 -6.31
C PHE A 110 18.56 10.29 -6.50
N ILE A 111 19.29 10.18 -5.38
CA ILE A 111 20.73 10.00 -5.31
C ILE A 111 20.97 8.57 -4.85
N SER A 112 22.03 7.93 -5.31
CA SER A 112 22.42 6.59 -4.89
C SER A 112 23.92 6.45 -4.73
N ASP A 113 24.34 5.65 -3.75
CA ASP A 113 25.70 5.11 -3.64
C ASP A 113 25.74 3.65 -4.17
N GLU A 114 26.61 2.81 -3.65
CA GLU A 114 26.74 1.41 -4.07
C GLU A 114 25.65 0.50 -3.45
N LYS A 115 25.03 0.91 -2.36
CA LYS A 115 24.13 0.08 -1.56
C LYS A 115 22.74 0.67 -1.40
N TYR A 116 22.62 2.00 -1.27
CA TYR A 116 21.39 2.70 -0.95
C TYR A 116 21.00 3.74 -2.00
N ALA A 117 19.69 4.00 -2.11
CA ALA A 117 19.17 5.14 -2.84
C ALA A 117 18.22 5.95 -1.94
N TRP A 118 18.29 7.29 -2.06
CA TRP A 118 17.49 8.22 -1.25
C TRP A 118 17.02 9.41 -2.05
N TYR A 119 16.03 10.13 -1.52
CA TYR A 119 15.50 11.32 -2.20
C TYR A 119 16.56 12.42 -2.31
N ALA A 120 16.78 12.94 -3.53
CA ALA A 120 17.65 14.08 -3.80
C ALA A 120 17.22 15.35 -3.04
N ARG A 121 15.90 15.49 -2.78
CA ARG A 121 15.33 16.62 -2.03
C ARG A 121 15.81 16.72 -0.58
N TYR A 122 16.37 15.66 -0.03
CA TYR A 122 16.98 15.72 1.29
C TYR A 122 18.29 16.53 1.30
N ASN A 123 18.86 16.77 0.11
CA ASN A 123 20.12 17.49 -0.08
C ASN A 123 21.24 16.95 0.85
N LYS A 124 21.43 15.64 0.85
CA LYS A 124 22.40 14.93 1.65
C LYS A 124 23.36 14.12 0.77
N PRO A 125 24.69 14.26 0.98
CA PRO A 125 25.69 13.60 0.16
C PRO A 125 25.83 12.09 0.44
N THR A 126 25.40 11.62 1.63
CA THR A 126 25.56 10.22 2.03
C THR A 126 24.24 9.59 2.46
N ALA A 127 24.13 8.26 2.30
CA ALA A 127 22.98 7.49 2.75
C ALA A 127 22.72 7.66 4.26
N GLN A 128 23.77 7.72 5.07
CA GLN A 128 23.63 7.89 6.52
C GLN A 128 23.04 9.25 6.89
N GLU A 129 23.45 10.32 6.22
CA GLU A 129 22.89 11.65 6.46
C GLU A 129 21.45 11.76 5.96
N ALA A 130 21.13 11.15 4.82
CA ALA A 130 19.76 11.06 4.32
C ALA A 130 18.87 10.24 5.28
N PHE A 131 19.38 9.15 5.83
CA PHE A 131 18.68 8.37 6.84
C PHE A 131 18.42 9.18 8.12
N ASN A 132 19.36 10.02 8.54
CA ASN A 132 19.15 10.89 9.72
C ASN A 132 17.94 11.84 9.50
N VAL A 133 17.72 12.35 8.28
CA VAL A 133 16.52 13.13 7.95
C VAL A 133 15.25 12.27 8.12
N VAL A 134 15.25 11.06 7.58
CA VAL A 134 14.13 10.12 7.67
C VAL A 134 13.87 9.73 9.13
N LYS A 135 14.91 9.36 9.87
CA LYS A 135 14.81 8.97 11.28
C LYS A 135 14.22 10.09 12.15
N ASN A 136 14.69 11.31 11.97
CA ASN A 136 14.18 12.46 12.70
C ASN A 136 12.70 12.71 12.37
N ALA A 137 12.29 12.56 11.10
CA ALA A 137 10.88 12.64 10.73
C ALA A 137 10.04 11.54 11.39
N ILE A 138 10.51 10.29 11.42
CA ILE A 138 9.83 9.18 12.10
C ILE A 138 9.65 9.47 13.59
N ILE A 139 10.71 9.91 14.27
CA ILE A 139 10.66 10.27 15.70
C ILE A 139 9.66 11.39 15.93
N LYS A 140 9.71 12.46 15.11
CA LYS A 140 8.77 13.58 15.18
C LYS A 140 7.32 13.11 15.00
N ILE A 141 7.06 12.23 14.04
CA ILE A 141 5.73 11.66 13.80
C ILE A 141 5.28 10.83 15.02
N ALA A 142 6.09 9.88 15.45
CA ALA A 142 5.76 8.96 16.54
C ALA A 142 5.52 9.69 17.86
N THR A 143 6.39 10.66 18.22
CA THR A 143 6.25 11.46 19.43
C THR A 143 5.00 12.34 19.40
N ASN A 144 4.73 13.04 18.29
CA ASN A 144 3.51 13.85 18.19
C ASN A 144 2.26 12.99 18.19
N ALA A 145 2.28 11.84 17.53
CA ALA A 145 1.16 10.91 17.51
C ALA A 145 0.87 10.33 18.91
N SER A 146 1.89 9.97 19.69
CA SER A 146 1.72 9.46 21.07
C SER A 146 1.15 10.51 22.01
N ASN A 147 1.43 11.78 21.73
CA ASN A 147 0.94 12.93 22.51
C ASN A 147 -0.41 13.50 22.01
N GLY A 148 -0.99 12.92 20.94
CA GLY A 148 -2.25 13.41 20.36
C GLY A 148 -2.13 14.69 19.52
N ASN A 149 -0.92 15.15 19.19
CA ASN A 149 -0.64 16.37 18.42
C ASN A 149 -0.71 16.12 16.91
N PHE A 150 -1.86 15.68 16.41
CA PHE A 150 -2.01 15.18 15.02
C PHE A 150 -1.90 16.29 13.96
N GLU A 151 -2.21 17.55 14.27
CA GLU A 151 -2.13 18.65 13.31
C GLU A 151 -0.67 18.91 12.85
N VAL A 152 0.30 18.68 13.72
CA VAL A 152 1.72 18.79 13.39
C VAL A 152 2.10 17.81 12.28
N LEU A 153 1.42 16.67 12.19
CA LEU A 153 1.72 15.64 11.20
C LEU A 153 1.44 16.10 9.78
N ASP A 154 0.46 16.97 9.55
CA ASP A 154 0.15 17.51 8.22
C ASP A 154 1.29 18.34 7.65
N THR A 155 2.15 18.91 8.49
CA THR A 155 3.29 19.76 8.08
C THR A 155 4.57 18.98 7.76
N ILE A 156 4.63 17.68 8.10
CA ILE A 156 5.82 16.84 7.89
C ILE A 156 5.84 16.38 6.43
N THR A 157 6.81 16.81 5.65
CA THR A 157 6.91 16.54 4.21
C THR A 157 8.03 15.60 3.82
N GLU A 158 8.90 15.23 4.75
CA GLU A 158 10.07 14.37 4.53
C GLU A 158 9.65 12.96 4.08
N LEU A 159 8.52 12.47 4.57
CA LEU A 159 7.96 11.16 4.24
C LEU A 159 6.64 11.30 3.47
N GLY A 160 6.37 10.30 2.64
CA GLY A 160 5.10 10.21 1.90
C GLY A 160 3.89 10.15 2.85
N GLU A 161 2.75 10.69 2.40
CA GLU A 161 1.54 10.84 3.21
C GLU A 161 1.08 9.52 3.85
N GLY A 162 0.87 8.47 3.06
CA GLY A 162 0.41 7.18 3.59
C GLY A 162 1.40 6.54 4.57
N TYR A 163 2.71 6.74 4.35
CA TYR A 163 3.75 6.24 5.23
C TYR A 163 3.77 6.97 6.56
N ARG A 164 3.68 8.30 6.53
CA ARG A 164 3.57 9.18 7.69
C ARG A 164 2.38 8.82 8.57
N TRP A 165 1.18 8.70 7.99
CA TRP A 165 -0.03 8.41 8.75
C TRP A 165 -0.10 6.97 9.26
N LYS A 166 0.55 6.02 8.57
CA LYS A 166 0.74 4.65 9.09
C LYS A 166 1.59 4.67 10.36
N ILE A 167 2.72 5.37 10.36
CA ILE A 167 3.56 5.53 11.55
C ILE A 167 2.75 6.20 12.67
N ALA A 168 2.04 7.28 12.35
CA ALA A 168 1.21 7.98 13.33
C ALA A 168 0.18 7.06 13.98
N PHE A 169 -0.54 6.26 13.20
CA PHE A 169 -1.49 5.30 13.76
C PHE A 169 -0.84 4.33 14.74
N LEU A 170 0.30 3.75 14.37
CA LEU A 170 0.99 2.76 15.21
C LEU A 170 1.40 3.30 16.58
N TYR A 171 1.71 4.60 16.69
CA TYR A 171 2.09 5.26 17.94
C TYR A 171 0.97 6.10 18.57
N SER A 172 -0.23 6.14 18.00
CA SER A 172 -1.31 7.03 18.45
C SER A 172 -2.13 6.53 19.65
N ASN A 173 -1.78 5.40 20.26
CA ASN A 173 -2.59 4.79 21.32
C ASN A 173 -4.07 4.62 20.90
N ASN A 174 -4.32 4.16 19.67
CA ASN A 174 -5.66 3.98 19.09
C ASN A 174 -6.50 5.27 18.96
N GLN A 175 -5.86 6.44 18.92
CA GLN A 175 -6.53 7.72 18.72
C GLN A 175 -6.73 8.09 17.23
N LEU A 176 -6.26 7.26 16.31
CA LEU A 176 -6.44 7.40 14.87
C LEU A 176 -7.08 6.13 14.31
N ILE A 177 -7.72 6.24 13.13
CA ILE A 177 -8.19 5.08 12.38
C ILE A 177 -7.09 4.59 11.42
N PRO A 178 -6.98 3.26 11.15
CA PRO A 178 -5.94 2.70 10.28
C PRO A 178 -6.26 2.84 8.78
N ILE A 179 -6.64 4.04 8.36
CA ILE A 179 -6.89 4.45 6.98
C ILE A 179 -5.99 5.65 6.67
N TYR A 180 -5.12 5.54 5.66
CA TYR A 180 -4.01 6.46 5.42
C TYR A 180 -4.09 7.22 4.11
N LYS A 181 -5.02 6.87 3.22
CA LYS A 181 -5.26 7.55 1.95
C LYS A 181 -6.27 8.67 2.15
N LYS A 182 -5.89 9.91 1.80
CA LYS A 182 -6.75 11.08 1.94
C LYS A 182 -8.10 10.89 1.25
N ASP A 183 -8.10 10.32 0.03
CA ASP A 183 -9.34 10.15 -0.73
C ASP A 183 -10.34 9.24 -0.02
N MET A 184 -9.88 8.16 0.61
CA MET A 184 -10.74 7.27 1.41
C MET A 184 -11.32 7.99 2.64
N LEU A 185 -10.50 8.80 3.32
CA LEU A 185 -10.95 9.61 4.47
C LEU A 185 -11.96 10.66 4.04
N VAL A 186 -11.77 11.29 2.88
CA VAL A 186 -12.71 12.26 2.31
C VAL A 186 -14.04 11.59 1.98
N GLN A 187 -14.04 10.42 1.32
CA GLN A 187 -15.25 9.65 1.01
C GLN A 187 -16.05 9.33 2.29
N LEU A 188 -15.37 8.79 3.30
CA LEU A 188 -16.00 8.47 4.59
C LEU A 188 -16.54 9.73 5.29
N ALA A 189 -15.74 10.78 5.38
CA ALA A 189 -16.16 12.02 6.04
C ALA A 189 -17.36 12.66 5.32
N THR A 190 -17.39 12.62 3.99
CA THR A 190 -18.55 13.07 3.20
C THR A 190 -19.77 12.18 3.45
N HIS A 191 -19.60 10.87 3.51
CA HIS A 191 -20.68 9.93 3.85
C HIS A 191 -21.31 10.24 5.21
N PHE A 192 -20.50 10.60 6.20
CA PHE A 192 -20.97 11.04 7.52
C PHE A 192 -21.41 12.51 7.57
N GLY A 193 -21.54 13.19 6.45
CA GLY A 193 -22.11 14.53 6.34
C GLY A 193 -21.15 15.70 6.55
N LEU A 194 -19.82 15.47 6.53
CA LEU A 194 -18.82 16.54 6.65
C LEU A 194 -18.76 17.38 5.37
N ALA A 195 -19.31 18.59 5.40
CA ALA A 195 -19.18 19.53 4.29
C ALA A 195 -17.73 19.98 4.11
N GLY A 196 -17.28 20.11 2.85
CA GLY A 196 -15.94 20.60 2.54
C GLY A 196 -14.79 19.63 2.86
N ALA A 197 -15.06 18.36 3.10
CA ALA A 197 -14.08 17.33 3.48
C ALA A 197 -12.85 17.30 2.55
N LYS A 198 -13.03 17.52 1.24
CA LYS A 198 -11.95 17.49 0.24
C LYS A 198 -10.84 18.52 0.51
N ALA A 199 -11.20 19.68 1.06
CA ALA A 199 -10.24 20.75 1.37
C ALA A 199 -9.54 20.56 2.72
N MET A 200 -10.01 19.63 3.56
CA MET A 200 -9.47 19.45 4.90
C MET A 200 -8.14 18.67 4.91
N PRO A 201 -7.23 18.96 5.85
CA PRO A 201 -6.06 18.15 6.11
C PRO A 201 -6.47 16.80 6.74
N ILE A 202 -5.57 15.81 6.65
CA ILE A 202 -5.85 14.46 7.17
C ILE A 202 -6.12 14.47 8.68
N SER A 203 -5.41 15.29 9.45
CA SER A 203 -5.65 15.41 10.89
C SER A 203 -7.12 15.73 11.23
N LYS A 204 -7.72 16.65 10.49
CA LYS A 204 -9.13 17.06 10.70
C LYS A 204 -10.09 15.97 10.24
N LEU A 205 -9.81 15.28 9.14
CA LEU A 205 -10.61 14.14 8.68
C LEU A 205 -10.55 12.98 9.68
N GLN A 206 -9.37 12.66 10.19
CA GLN A 206 -9.19 11.65 11.24
C GLN A 206 -9.95 12.03 12.51
N ALA A 207 -9.83 13.27 12.98
CA ALA A 207 -10.51 13.74 14.18
C ALA A 207 -12.05 13.67 14.04
N PHE A 208 -12.58 14.12 12.89
CA PHE A 208 -14.01 14.03 12.60
C PHE A 208 -14.50 12.58 12.59
N LEU A 209 -13.79 11.68 11.89
CA LEU A 209 -14.17 10.27 11.82
C LEU A 209 -14.05 9.57 13.19
N MET A 210 -13.06 9.93 14.01
CA MET A 210 -12.95 9.39 15.37
C MET A 210 -14.11 9.81 16.27
N GLN A 211 -14.73 10.96 16.05
CA GLN A 211 -15.96 11.36 16.76
C GLN A 211 -17.16 10.45 16.42
N GLN A 212 -17.20 9.92 15.18
CA GLN A 212 -18.26 9.01 14.75
C GLN A 212 -18.11 7.59 15.35
N LYS A 213 -16.96 7.27 15.93
CA LYS A 213 -16.67 5.94 16.49
C LYS A 213 -17.57 5.60 17.68
N GLY A 214 -17.95 6.60 18.50
CA GLY A 214 -18.61 6.36 19.77
C GLY A 214 -17.76 5.47 20.69
N ASP A 215 -18.41 4.56 21.40
CA ASP A 215 -17.76 3.63 22.35
C ASP A 215 -17.17 2.37 21.69
N LYS A 216 -17.25 2.26 20.35
CA LYS A 216 -16.72 1.10 19.62
C LYS A 216 -15.20 0.96 19.81
N ASP A 217 -14.73 -0.28 19.86
CA ASP A 217 -13.29 -0.57 19.72
C ASP A 217 -12.78 -0.08 18.35
N ILE A 218 -11.53 0.36 18.28
CA ILE A 218 -10.97 0.95 17.05
C ILE A 218 -10.97 -0.03 15.87
N PHE A 219 -10.77 -1.32 16.12
CA PHE A 219 -10.73 -2.33 15.06
C PHE A 219 -12.13 -2.78 14.63
N ASP A 220 -13.11 -2.76 15.53
CA ASP A 220 -14.52 -2.98 15.18
C ASP A 220 -15.03 -1.83 14.32
N TYR A 221 -14.68 -0.59 14.69
CA TYR A 221 -15.02 0.60 13.91
C TYR A 221 -14.31 0.61 12.54
N TYR A 222 -13.06 0.20 12.50
CA TYR A 222 -12.32 0.06 11.23
C TYR A 222 -12.98 -0.89 10.25
N GLU A 223 -13.49 -2.06 10.70
CA GLU A 223 -14.26 -2.97 9.86
C GLU A 223 -15.55 -2.35 9.30
N GLU A 224 -16.24 -1.57 10.12
CA GLU A 224 -17.42 -0.82 9.69
C GLU A 224 -17.06 0.17 8.57
N LEU A 225 -16.00 0.96 8.77
CA LEU A 225 -15.53 1.92 7.77
C LEU A 225 -15.10 1.25 6.46
N LEU A 226 -14.45 0.08 6.51
CA LEU A 226 -14.11 -0.70 5.32
C LEU A 226 -15.35 -1.22 4.59
N THR A 227 -16.42 -1.55 5.32
CA THR A 227 -17.69 -1.96 4.73
C THR A 227 -18.35 -0.80 4.01
N ILE A 228 -18.42 0.38 4.65
CA ILE A 228 -18.94 1.61 4.02
C ILE A 228 -18.15 1.96 2.75
N LEU A 229 -16.83 1.90 2.76
CA LEU A 229 -16.02 2.17 1.57
C LEU A 229 -16.34 1.22 0.41
N LYS A 230 -16.52 -0.07 0.69
CA LYS A 230 -16.92 -1.04 -0.34
C LYS A 230 -18.29 -0.73 -0.94
N GLU A 231 -19.24 -0.31 -0.11
CA GLU A 231 -20.57 0.09 -0.56
C GLU A 231 -20.52 1.37 -1.40
N LEU A 232 -19.73 2.36 -1.01
CA LEU A 232 -19.54 3.60 -1.77
C LEU A 232 -18.88 3.36 -3.12
N ASP A 233 -17.86 2.50 -3.19
CA ASP A 233 -17.22 2.12 -4.46
C ASP A 233 -18.20 1.37 -5.38
N TYR A 234 -19.06 0.52 -4.82
CA TYR A 234 -20.11 -0.17 -5.57
C TYR A 234 -21.14 0.79 -6.14
N VAL A 235 -21.61 1.77 -5.36
CA VAL A 235 -22.59 2.79 -5.81
C VAL A 235 -22.00 3.65 -6.92
N GLN A 236 -20.74 4.12 -6.78
CA GLN A 236 -20.07 4.90 -7.83
C GLN A 236 -19.93 4.14 -9.14
N THR A 237 -19.64 2.83 -9.08
CA THR A 237 -19.58 1.98 -10.26
C THR A 237 -20.96 1.75 -10.89
N THR A 238 -22.02 1.65 -10.10
CA THR A 238 -23.39 1.46 -10.60
C THR A 238 -24.02 2.76 -11.14
N GLU A 239 -23.73 3.92 -10.56
CA GLU A 239 -24.20 5.21 -11.11
C GLU A 239 -23.53 5.56 -12.43
N ALA A 240 -22.23 5.23 -12.58
CA ALA A 240 -21.52 5.38 -13.85
C ALA A 240 -22.03 4.43 -14.96
N THR A 241 -22.79 3.39 -14.61
CA THR A 241 -23.33 2.39 -15.57
C THR A 241 -24.76 2.64 -15.99
N ASN A 242 -25.48 3.61 -15.40
CA ASN A 242 -26.88 3.92 -15.77
C ASN A 242 -27.03 4.72 -17.06
N GLU A 243 -25.93 5.04 -17.76
CA GLU A 243 -25.96 5.56 -19.12
C GLU A 243 -25.70 4.43 -20.14
N THR A 244 -26.75 3.80 -20.62
CA THR A 244 -26.84 2.79 -21.70
C THR A 244 -26.90 1.32 -21.28
N GLU A 245 -28.10 0.74 -21.37
CA GLU A 245 -28.39 -0.68 -21.05
C GLU A 245 -27.75 -1.75 -21.94
N ASP A 246 -26.96 -1.39 -22.96
CA ASP A 246 -26.37 -2.34 -23.90
C ASP A 246 -24.90 -2.74 -23.62
N ASN A 247 -24.27 -2.24 -22.54
CA ASN A 247 -22.84 -2.49 -22.24
C ASN A 247 -22.56 -3.05 -20.83
N ILE A 248 -23.50 -3.73 -20.20
CA ILE A 248 -23.51 -4.03 -18.75
C ILE A 248 -22.37 -4.93 -18.25
N ASN A 249 -21.50 -5.48 -19.11
CA ASN A 249 -20.46 -6.41 -18.61
C ASN A 249 -19.07 -6.33 -19.27
N LYS A 250 -18.78 -5.32 -20.08
CA LYS A 250 -17.49 -5.21 -20.73
C LYS A 250 -16.60 -4.21 -20.00
N GLN A 251 -15.46 -4.67 -19.45
CA GLN A 251 -14.43 -3.78 -18.94
C GLN A 251 -13.45 -3.43 -20.06
N TYR A 252 -12.90 -2.22 -20.00
CA TYR A 252 -11.91 -1.74 -20.94
C TYR A 252 -10.55 -1.70 -20.22
N TRP A 253 -9.57 -2.37 -20.81
CA TRP A 253 -8.21 -2.47 -20.27
C TRP A 253 -7.24 -1.78 -21.20
N TRP A 254 -6.44 -0.89 -20.66
CA TRP A 254 -5.36 -0.27 -21.42
C TRP A 254 -4.08 -1.09 -21.25
N LEU A 255 -3.59 -1.69 -22.35
CA LEU A 255 -2.38 -2.48 -22.36
C LEU A 255 -1.23 -1.67 -22.94
N VAL A 256 -0.24 -1.34 -22.10
CA VAL A 256 0.98 -0.67 -22.53
C VAL A 256 2.07 -1.73 -22.74
N ALA A 257 2.52 -1.86 -23.97
CA ALA A 257 3.63 -2.73 -24.33
C ALA A 257 4.79 -1.91 -24.88
N SER A 258 6.02 -2.25 -24.47
CA SER A 258 7.21 -1.68 -25.12
C SER A 258 7.35 -2.26 -26.52
N PRO A 259 7.42 -1.46 -27.59
CA PRO A 259 7.62 -1.97 -28.95
C PRO A 259 8.89 -2.77 -29.13
N LYS A 260 9.86 -2.64 -28.21
CA LYS A 260 11.10 -3.44 -28.18
C LYS A 260 10.88 -4.87 -27.68
N ILE A 261 9.80 -5.12 -26.93
CA ILE A 261 9.45 -6.44 -26.40
C ILE A 261 8.45 -7.10 -27.33
N TRP A 262 7.33 -6.43 -27.63
CA TRP A 262 6.33 -6.84 -28.62
C TRP A 262 5.44 -5.66 -29.03
N SER A 263 4.78 -5.79 -30.18
CA SER A 263 3.92 -4.73 -30.71
C SER A 263 2.65 -5.32 -31.30
N PHE A 264 1.50 -4.73 -30.98
CA PHE A 264 0.19 -5.11 -31.55
C PHE A 264 0.19 -5.12 -33.09
N SER A 265 0.89 -4.19 -33.72
CA SER A 265 0.97 -4.10 -35.19
C SER A 265 1.65 -5.30 -35.85
N LYS A 266 2.35 -6.13 -35.10
CA LYS A 266 3.05 -7.33 -35.57
C LYS A 266 2.33 -8.62 -35.20
N MET A 267 1.29 -8.55 -34.39
CA MET A 267 0.51 -9.72 -33.95
C MET A 267 -0.52 -10.14 -35.02
N LYS A 268 -0.70 -11.44 -35.13
CA LYS A 268 -1.76 -12.03 -35.96
C LYS A 268 -3.00 -12.30 -35.10
N VAL A 269 -4.17 -12.22 -35.70
CA VAL A 269 -5.42 -12.58 -35.02
C VAL A 269 -5.34 -14.03 -34.52
N GLY A 270 -5.58 -14.23 -33.21
CA GLY A 270 -5.47 -15.53 -32.54
C GLY A 270 -4.07 -15.87 -32.01
N GLU A 271 -3.09 -15.00 -32.19
CA GLU A 271 -1.76 -15.18 -31.61
C GLU A 271 -1.81 -14.93 -30.09
N ILE A 272 -1.17 -15.82 -29.32
CA ILE A 272 -1.11 -15.73 -27.85
C ILE A 272 0.23 -15.11 -27.47
N GLN A 273 0.16 -14.08 -26.61
CA GLN A 273 1.34 -13.46 -26.01
C GLN A 273 1.34 -13.72 -24.50
N ASP A 274 2.50 -14.18 -24.00
CA ASP A 274 2.69 -14.46 -22.59
C ASP A 274 3.32 -13.25 -21.89
N TYR A 275 2.77 -12.91 -20.74
CA TYR A 275 3.35 -11.90 -19.84
C TYR A 275 3.98 -12.56 -18.63
N THR A 276 5.23 -12.20 -18.33
CA THR A 276 5.88 -12.65 -17.09
C THR A 276 5.29 -11.94 -15.88
N LEU A 277 4.84 -12.73 -14.90
CA LEU A 277 4.22 -12.27 -13.65
C LEU A 277 5.16 -11.45 -12.76
N TYR A 278 6.46 -11.67 -12.94
CA TYR A 278 7.51 -11.06 -12.14
C TYR A 278 8.51 -10.36 -13.06
N ASN A 279 9.12 -9.30 -12.56
CA ASN A 279 10.25 -8.68 -13.19
C ASN A 279 11.53 -9.54 -12.94
N GLU A 280 12.63 -9.17 -13.56
CA GLU A 280 13.94 -9.86 -13.46
C GLU A 280 14.44 -9.96 -12.01
N ASN A 281 13.94 -9.10 -11.11
CA ASN A 281 14.28 -9.08 -9.69
C ASN A 281 13.31 -9.90 -8.82
N GLY A 282 12.41 -10.68 -9.43
CA GLY A 282 11.42 -11.50 -8.73
C GLY A 282 10.28 -10.72 -8.06
N ASN A 283 10.12 -9.43 -8.37
CA ASN A 283 9.00 -8.64 -7.86
C ASN A 283 7.78 -8.78 -8.78
N PRO A 284 6.54 -8.91 -8.24
CA PRO A 284 5.34 -8.93 -9.05
C PRO A 284 5.20 -7.63 -9.84
N ARG A 285 4.95 -7.75 -11.14
CA ARG A 285 4.73 -6.59 -12.00
C ARG A 285 3.36 -5.97 -11.69
N ARG A 286 3.32 -4.65 -11.55
CA ARG A 286 2.11 -3.90 -11.20
C ARG A 286 0.94 -4.13 -12.19
N ILE A 287 1.25 -4.30 -13.47
CA ILE A 287 0.29 -4.62 -14.55
C ILE A 287 -0.41 -5.96 -14.33
N PHE A 288 0.18 -6.87 -13.57
CA PHE A 288 -0.34 -8.21 -13.37
C PHE A 288 -1.71 -8.25 -12.69
N GLN A 289 -2.00 -7.35 -11.74
CA GLN A 289 -3.32 -7.28 -11.10
C GLN A 289 -4.44 -6.97 -12.11
N ASN A 290 -4.17 -6.11 -13.08
CA ASN A 290 -5.15 -5.79 -14.12
C ASN A 290 -5.41 -6.99 -15.01
N PHE A 291 -4.38 -7.75 -15.41
CA PHE A 291 -4.56 -9.00 -16.16
C PHE A 291 -5.36 -10.07 -15.40
N MET A 292 -5.18 -10.15 -14.08
CA MET A 292 -5.94 -11.10 -13.25
C MET A 292 -7.41 -10.74 -13.13
N ASN A 293 -7.75 -9.46 -13.28
CA ASN A 293 -9.12 -8.97 -13.20
C ASN A 293 -9.83 -8.97 -14.56
N ALA A 294 -9.09 -9.06 -15.68
CA ALA A 294 -9.66 -9.14 -17.01
C ALA A 294 -10.42 -10.47 -17.19
N LYS A 295 -11.60 -10.40 -17.80
CA LYS A 295 -12.48 -11.52 -18.03
C LYS A 295 -12.72 -11.74 -19.52
N LYS A 296 -13.16 -12.93 -19.89
CA LYS A 296 -13.61 -13.21 -21.26
C LYS A 296 -14.76 -12.27 -21.63
N GLY A 297 -14.58 -11.50 -22.70
CA GLY A 297 -15.53 -10.49 -23.18
C GLY A 297 -15.12 -9.05 -22.90
N ASP A 298 -14.09 -8.82 -22.06
CA ASP A 298 -13.52 -7.50 -21.87
C ASP A 298 -12.79 -7.01 -23.12
N ILE A 299 -12.66 -5.70 -23.26
CA ILE A 299 -11.97 -5.07 -24.39
C ILE A 299 -10.60 -4.59 -23.94
N VAL A 300 -9.56 -5.04 -24.65
CA VAL A 300 -8.17 -4.58 -24.42
C VAL A 300 -7.81 -3.61 -25.53
N ILE A 301 -7.35 -2.41 -25.14
CA ILE A 301 -6.88 -1.35 -26.03
C ILE A 301 -5.37 -1.24 -25.86
N GLY A 302 -4.61 -1.21 -26.96
CA GLY A 302 -3.16 -1.13 -26.95
C GLY A 302 -2.62 -0.14 -27.98
#